data_7bfd43b25d914de49fa27e18df738132
#
_entry.id   7bfd43b25d914de49fa27e18df738132
#
_cell.length_a   1.000
_cell.length_b   1.000
_cell.length_c   1.000
_cell.angle_alpha   90.00
_cell.angle_beta   90.00
_cell.angle_gamma   90.00
#
_symmetry.space_group_name_H-M   'P 1'
#
loop_
_entity.id
_entity.type
_entity.pdbx_description
1 polymer ?
#
loop_
_entity_poly.entity_id
_entity_poly.type
_entity_poly.pdbx_seq_one_letter_code
_entity_poly.pdbx_strand_id
1 'polypeptide(L)'
;MKDLKDGSYWPFPLRRKYIEKGGGKFRPLGIPAVRDRVAQEVVRRLVEPIFEPRFSPFSYGFRPGRNCHKAIYRVVAYRKLGFIVVLDADIQSFFDNMSHEIILKLVAERIADGNILRLIEKFLKSGVMEDGTFRKTTTGTPQGGVISPLLANIVLDVLDRELAKHGYAFVLQR
;
A
#
# COMPACT_ATOMS: atom_id res chain seq x y z
N MET A 1 -22.54 -8.43 -1.46
CA MET A 1 -21.91 -9.49 -0.63
C MET A 1 -21.89 -10.87 -1.32
N LYS A 2 -22.95 -11.25 -2.06
CA LYS A 2 -23.00 -12.52 -2.81
C LYS A 2 -21.83 -12.59 -3.82
N ASP A 3 -21.70 -11.59 -4.67
CA ASP A 3 -20.68 -11.51 -5.73
C ASP A 3 -19.22 -11.61 -5.24
N LEU A 4 -18.95 -11.14 -4.00
CA LEU A 4 -17.62 -11.31 -3.38
C LEU A 4 -17.35 -12.74 -2.98
N LYS A 5 -18.40 -13.48 -2.56
CA LYS A 5 -18.28 -14.89 -2.12
C LYS A 5 -18.17 -15.85 -3.30
N ASP A 6 -18.93 -15.61 -4.36
CA ASP A 6 -18.95 -16.48 -5.55
C ASP A 6 -17.86 -16.12 -6.58
N GLY A 7 -17.10 -15.04 -6.33
CA GLY A 7 -16.01 -14.58 -7.20
C GLY A 7 -16.47 -13.86 -8.46
N SER A 8 -17.76 -13.59 -8.63
CA SER A 8 -18.29 -12.85 -9.80
C SER A 8 -18.07 -11.34 -9.71
N TYR A 9 -17.67 -10.85 -8.53
CA TYR A 9 -17.41 -9.42 -8.33
C TYR A 9 -16.36 -8.88 -9.30
N TRP A 10 -16.69 -7.73 -9.92
CA TRP A 10 -15.76 -6.97 -10.74
C TRP A 10 -15.78 -5.49 -10.33
N PRO A 11 -14.61 -4.89 -9.99
CA PRO A 11 -14.52 -3.48 -9.64
C PRO A 11 -14.72 -2.58 -10.87
N PHE A 12 -15.27 -1.39 -10.64
CA PHE A 12 -15.31 -0.35 -11.65
C PHE A 12 -13.92 0.26 -11.86
N PRO A 13 -13.66 0.85 -13.05
CA PRO A 13 -12.48 1.67 -13.27
C PRO A 13 -12.43 2.83 -12.27
N LEU A 14 -11.23 3.16 -11.82
CA LEU A 14 -10.99 4.27 -10.92
C LEU A 14 -11.22 5.60 -11.64
N ARG A 15 -11.84 6.56 -10.98
CA ARG A 15 -11.95 7.92 -11.50
C ARG A 15 -10.64 8.67 -11.24
N ARG A 16 -9.97 9.14 -12.31
CA ARG A 16 -8.76 9.97 -12.19
C ARG A 16 -9.13 11.40 -11.77
N LYS A 17 -8.40 11.91 -10.80
CA LYS A 17 -8.38 13.32 -10.39
C LYS A 17 -6.95 13.74 -10.13
N TYR A 18 -6.63 14.99 -10.48
CA TYR A 18 -5.32 15.58 -10.20
C TYR A 18 -5.46 16.54 -9.03
N ILE A 19 -4.56 16.41 -8.05
CA ILE A 19 -4.47 17.31 -6.89
C ILE A 19 -3.17 18.08 -7.01
N GLU A 20 -3.24 19.40 -6.90
CA GLU A 20 -2.07 20.25 -6.90
C GLU A 20 -1.24 20.04 -5.64
N LYS A 21 0.08 19.86 -5.81
CA LYS A 21 1.06 19.70 -4.71
C LYS A 21 1.77 21.00 -4.34
N GLY A 22 1.47 22.09 -5.04
CA GLY A 22 2.25 23.32 -5.00
C GLY A 22 3.36 23.35 -6.05
N GLY A 23 3.78 24.57 -6.44
CA GLY A 23 4.80 24.77 -7.47
C GLY A 23 4.43 24.24 -8.85
N GLY A 24 3.15 24.20 -9.20
CA GLY A 24 2.67 23.72 -10.51
C GLY A 24 2.74 22.20 -10.72
N LYS A 25 3.09 21.43 -9.69
CA LYS A 25 3.14 19.96 -9.77
C LYS A 25 1.79 19.35 -9.36
N PHE A 26 1.34 18.34 -10.11
CA PHE A 26 0.10 17.62 -9.86
C PHE A 26 0.36 16.17 -9.41
N ARG A 27 -0.49 15.70 -8.51
CA ARG A 27 -0.52 14.30 -8.07
C ARG A 27 -1.75 13.61 -8.63
N PRO A 28 -1.61 12.54 -9.42
CA PRO A 28 -2.73 11.78 -9.89
C PRO A 28 -3.34 10.95 -8.74
N LEU A 29 -4.65 11.08 -8.52
CA LEU A 29 -5.41 10.31 -7.55
C LEU A 29 -6.38 9.40 -8.29
N GLY A 30 -6.43 8.12 -7.93
CA GLY A 30 -7.41 7.16 -8.43
C GLY A 30 -8.51 6.93 -7.40
N ILE A 31 -9.72 7.42 -7.67
CA ILE A 31 -10.85 7.36 -6.72
C ILE A 31 -11.71 6.12 -7.06
N PRO A 32 -11.74 5.08 -6.21
CA PRO A 32 -12.63 3.94 -6.39
C PRO A 32 -14.09 4.33 -6.16
N ALA A 33 -15.01 3.64 -6.83
CA ALA A 33 -16.44 3.76 -6.52
C ALA A 33 -16.73 3.35 -5.06
N VAL A 34 -17.80 3.88 -4.47
CA VAL A 34 -18.13 3.62 -3.05
C VAL A 34 -18.25 2.12 -2.78
N ARG A 35 -18.94 1.36 -3.67
CA ARG A 35 -19.08 -0.09 -3.53
C ARG A 35 -17.71 -0.81 -3.54
N ASP A 36 -16.77 -0.31 -4.35
CA ASP A 36 -15.44 -0.89 -4.45
C ASP A 36 -14.58 -0.59 -3.22
N ARG A 37 -14.76 0.59 -2.61
CA ARG A 37 -14.13 0.90 -1.30
C ARG A 37 -14.61 -0.06 -0.22
N VAL A 38 -15.93 -0.35 -0.18
CA VAL A 38 -16.49 -1.32 0.76
C VAL A 38 -15.90 -2.71 0.51
N ALA A 39 -15.84 -3.15 -0.76
CA ALA A 39 -15.27 -4.44 -1.12
C ALA A 39 -13.77 -4.53 -0.75
N GLN A 40 -13.00 -3.49 -1.04
CA GLN A 40 -11.58 -3.40 -0.65
C GLN A 40 -11.41 -3.43 0.87
N GLU A 41 -12.28 -2.74 1.62
CA GLU A 41 -12.23 -2.75 3.10
C GLU A 41 -12.52 -4.14 3.67
N VAL A 42 -13.47 -4.89 3.10
CA VAL A 42 -13.72 -6.28 3.50
C VAL A 42 -12.47 -7.13 3.31
N VAL A 43 -11.84 -7.06 2.13
CA VAL A 43 -10.61 -7.82 1.86
C VAL A 43 -9.47 -7.35 2.77
N ARG A 44 -9.30 -6.04 2.96
CA ARG A 44 -8.28 -5.49 3.86
C ARG A 44 -8.41 -6.05 5.28
N ARG A 45 -9.63 -6.09 5.84
CA ARG A 45 -9.89 -6.63 7.19
C ARG A 45 -9.58 -8.12 7.34
N LEU A 46 -9.67 -8.88 6.25
CA LEU A 46 -9.30 -10.30 6.25
C LEU A 46 -7.79 -10.49 6.14
N VAL A 47 -7.13 -9.66 5.36
CA VAL A 47 -5.70 -9.77 5.03
C VAL A 47 -4.80 -9.13 6.11
N GLU A 48 -5.17 -7.94 6.59
CA GLU A 48 -4.35 -7.15 7.53
C GLU A 48 -3.95 -7.90 8.80
N PRO A 49 -4.82 -8.64 9.50
CA PRO A 49 -4.43 -9.38 10.71
C PRO A 49 -3.38 -10.46 10.48
N ILE A 50 -3.23 -10.94 9.24
CA ILE A 50 -2.25 -11.97 8.86
C ILE A 50 -0.86 -11.35 8.72
N PHE A 51 -0.78 -10.13 8.18
CA PHE A 51 0.49 -9.44 7.90
C PHE A 51 0.94 -8.50 9.02
N GLU A 52 0.01 -7.80 9.69
CA GLU A 52 0.32 -6.79 10.71
C GLU A 52 1.30 -7.25 11.79
N PRO A 53 1.19 -8.46 12.37
CA PRO A 53 2.12 -8.93 13.41
C PRO A 53 3.55 -9.17 12.91
N ARG A 54 3.75 -9.20 11.59
CA ARG A 54 5.02 -9.53 10.93
C ARG A 54 5.81 -8.32 10.48
N PHE A 55 5.13 -7.18 10.33
CA PHE A 55 5.78 -5.95 9.91
C PHE A 55 6.78 -5.47 10.94
N SER A 56 7.87 -4.89 10.46
CA SER A 56 8.92 -4.32 11.29
C SER A 56 8.34 -3.42 12.40
N PRO A 57 8.81 -3.52 13.66
CA PRO A 57 8.43 -2.62 14.73
C PRO A 57 8.82 -1.16 14.45
N PHE A 58 9.69 -0.92 13.49
CA PHE A 58 10.17 0.40 13.08
C PHE A 58 9.43 0.99 11.88
N SER A 59 8.42 0.29 11.35
CA SER A 59 7.52 0.79 10.32
C SER A 59 6.25 1.37 10.95
N TYR A 60 5.93 2.64 10.60
CA TYR A 60 4.85 3.41 11.24
C TYR A 60 3.74 3.84 10.28
N GLY A 61 3.98 3.84 8.97
CA GLY A 61 3.03 4.32 7.98
C GLY A 61 1.83 3.38 7.78
N PHE A 62 0.62 3.92 7.74
CA PHE A 62 -0.62 3.21 7.41
C PHE A 62 -0.90 1.94 8.23
N ARG A 63 -0.47 1.90 9.48
CA ARG A 63 -0.64 0.75 10.37
C ARG A 63 -1.54 1.06 11.57
N PRO A 64 -2.35 0.10 12.04
CA PRO A 64 -3.19 0.28 13.23
C PRO A 64 -2.37 0.67 14.46
N GLY A 65 -2.84 1.68 15.20
CA GLY A 65 -2.19 2.12 16.42
C GLY A 65 -0.82 2.80 16.26
N ARG A 66 -0.37 3.05 15.02
CA ARG A 66 0.88 3.75 14.70
C ARG A 66 0.59 5.08 14.02
N ASN A 67 1.50 6.04 14.16
CA ASN A 67 1.38 7.36 13.57
C ASN A 67 2.76 8.04 13.43
N CYS A 68 2.80 9.18 12.73
CA CYS A 68 4.02 9.96 12.51
C CYS A 68 4.68 10.43 13.82
N HIS A 69 3.91 10.77 14.85
CA HIS A 69 4.47 11.19 16.14
C HIS A 69 5.28 10.06 16.79
N LYS A 70 4.79 8.82 16.74
CA LYS A 70 5.54 7.66 17.24
C LYS A 70 6.82 7.42 16.44
N ALA A 71 6.80 7.65 15.12
CA ALA A 71 8.00 7.61 14.29
C ALA A 71 9.03 8.67 14.74
N ILE A 72 8.59 9.92 14.93
CA ILE A 72 9.45 11.01 15.42
C ILE A 72 10.03 10.69 16.79
N TYR A 73 9.23 10.18 17.74
CA TYR A 73 9.74 9.77 19.05
C TYR A 73 10.83 8.69 18.94
N ARG A 74 10.73 7.78 17.98
CA ARG A 74 11.77 6.78 17.74
C ARG A 74 13.06 7.41 17.21
N VAL A 75 12.97 8.36 16.27
CA VAL A 75 14.14 9.12 15.77
C VAL A 75 14.82 9.87 16.91
N VAL A 76 14.06 10.55 17.76
CA VAL A 76 14.60 11.24 18.94
C VAL A 76 15.27 10.27 19.92
N ALA A 77 14.71 9.07 20.10
CA ALA A 77 15.32 8.05 20.94
C ALA A 77 16.67 7.57 20.35
N TYR A 78 16.78 7.35 19.05
CA TYR A 78 18.05 7.00 18.41
C TYR A 78 19.10 8.12 18.57
N ARG A 79 18.71 9.39 18.43
CA ARG A 79 19.61 10.51 18.71
C ARG A 79 20.18 10.48 20.12
N LYS A 80 19.34 10.18 21.13
CA LYS A 80 19.78 10.06 22.54
C LYS A 80 20.73 8.87 22.75
N LEU A 81 20.67 7.84 21.91
CA LEU A 81 21.58 6.70 21.92
C LEU A 81 22.90 6.96 21.16
N GLY A 82 23.11 8.17 20.65
CA GLY A 82 24.35 8.57 20.00
C GLY A 82 24.35 8.50 18.46
N PHE A 83 23.20 8.18 17.83
CA PHE A 83 23.08 8.27 16.37
C PHE A 83 22.94 9.73 15.94
N ILE A 84 23.98 10.32 15.38
CA ILE A 84 24.03 11.74 14.99
C ILE A 84 23.96 11.97 13.50
N VAL A 85 24.18 10.93 12.70
CA VAL A 85 24.07 11.00 11.23
C VAL A 85 22.75 10.35 10.80
N VAL A 86 22.01 11.03 9.94
CA VAL A 86 20.73 10.57 9.41
C VAL A 86 20.80 10.56 7.89
N LEU A 87 20.46 9.43 7.28
CA LEU A 87 20.15 9.33 5.86
C LEU A 87 18.64 9.44 5.69
N ASP A 88 18.17 10.48 5.00
CA ASP A 88 16.77 10.61 4.60
C ASP A 88 16.62 10.16 3.14
N ALA A 89 15.73 9.22 2.89
CA ALA A 89 15.49 8.65 1.58
C ALA A 89 14.00 8.48 1.31
N ASP A 90 13.57 8.79 0.09
CA ASP A 90 12.20 8.60 -0.39
C ASP A 90 12.18 7.82 -1.70
N ILE A 91 11.18 6.95 -1.86
CA ILE A 91 11.03 6.15 -3.09
C ILE A 91 10.12 6.90 -4.04
N GLN A 92 10.69 7.38 -5.13
CA GLN A 92 9.95 8.13 -6.13
C GLN A 92 8.83 7.30 -6.76
N SER A 93 7.61 7.85 -6.76
CA SER A 93 6.43 7.24 -7.41
C SER A 93 6.20 5.77 -7.03
N PHE A 94 6.45 5.41 -5.77
CA PHE A 94 6.40 4.02 -5.32
C PHE A 94 5.07 3.35 -5.64
N PHE A 95 3.93 3.99 -5.32
CA PHE A 95 2.60 3.44 -5.57
C PHE A 95 2.31 3.20 -7.05
N ASP A 96 2.86 4.03 -7.93
CA ASP A 96 2.63 3.95 -9.38
C ASP A 96 3.49 2.88 -10.06
N ASN A 97 4.63 2.50 -9.42
CA ASN A 97 5.64 1.59 -9.98
C ASN A 97 5.62 0.18 -9.40
N MET A 98 4.76 -0.11 -8.41
CA MET A 98 4.68 -1.46 -7.85
C MET A 98 4.21 -2.49 -8.88
N SER A 99 4.97 -3.57 -9.09
CA SER A 99 4.56 -4.68 -9.95
C SER A 99 3.38 -5.44 -9.34
N HIS A 100 2.31 -5.64 -10.12
CA HIS A 100 1.17 -6.47 -9.70
C HIS A 100 1.60 -7.91 -9.40
N GLU A 101 2.54 -8.45 -10.16
CA GLU A 101 3.07 -9.79 -9.97
C GLU A 101 3.79 -9.92 -8.62
N ILE A 102 4.65 -8.95 -8.27
CA ILE A 102 5.36 -8.93 -6.99
C ILE A 102 4.37 -8.83 -5.83
N ILE A 103 3.36 -7.93 -5.93
CA ILE A 103 2.32 -7.79 -4.91
C ILE A 103 1.61 -9.15 -4.69
N LEU A 104 1.12 -9.77 -5.77
CA LEU A 104 0.38 -11.03 -5.68
C LEU A 104 1.25 -12.17 -5.16
N LYS A 105 2.51 -12.25 -5.57
CA LYS A 105 3.47 -13.23 -5.07
C LYS A 105 3.67 -13.10 -3.56
N LEU A 106 3.92 -11.90 -3.06
CA LEU A 106 4.14 -11.66 -1.63
C LEU A 106 2.87 -11.91 -0.80
N VAL A 107 1.70 -11.55 -1.33
CA VAL A 107 0.42 -11.86 -0.67
C VAL A 107 0.19 -13.38 -0.62
N ALA A 108 0.47 -14.10 -1.72
CA ALA A 108 0.31 -15.55 -1.83
C ALA A 108 1.24 -16.34 -0.88
N GLU A 109 2.34 -15.76 -0.41
CA GLU A 109 3.19 -16.40 0.60
C GLU A 109 2.44 -16.72 1.91
N ARG A 110 1.31 -16.03 2.18
CA ARG A 110 0.56 -16.14 3.43
C ARG A 110 -0.92 -16.41 3.24
N ILE A 111 -1.45 -16.15 2.07
CA ILE A 111 -2.85 -16.32 1.74
C ILE A 111 -2.97 -17.38 0.65
N ALA A 112 -3.47 -18.55 1.04
CA ALA A 112 -3.72 -19.65 0.10
C ALA A 112 -5.09 -19.56 -0.60
N ASP A 113 -6.00 -18.68 -0.09
CA ASP A 113 -7.34 -18.53 -0.67
C ASP A 113 -7.27 -17.83 -2.05
N GLY A 114 -7.48 -18.63 -3.09
CA GLY A 114 -7.47 -18.16 -4.47
C GLY A 114 -8.57 -17.14 -4.80
N ASN A 115 -9.67 -17.07 -4.03
CA ASN A 115 -10.70 -16.06 -4.23
C ASN A 115 -10.21 -14.69 -3.75
N ILE A 116 -9.55 -14.64 -2.58
CA ILE A 116 -8.94 -13.41 -2.06
C ILE A 116 -7.86 -12.91 -3.02
N LEU A 117 -6.98 -13.78 -3.49
CA LEU A 117 -5.93 -13.43 -4.45
C LEU A 117 -6.51 -12.87 -5.75
N ARG A 118 -7.54 -13.52 -6.31
CA ARG A 118 -8.24 -13.02 -7.51
C ARG A 118 -8.94 -11.68 -7.29
N LEU A 119 -9.51 -11.44 -6.12
CA LEU A 119 -10.12 -10.14 -5.79
C LEU A 119 -9.06 -9.04 -5.73
N ILE A 120 -7.93 -9.29 -5.10
CA ILE A 120 -6.81 -8.33 -5.06
C ILE A 120 -6.33 -8.05 -6.50
N GLU A 121 -6.14 -9.08 -7.31
CA GLU A 121 -5.75 -8.93 -8.71
C GLU A 121 -6.76 -8.07 -9.49
N LYS A 122 -8.06 -8.31 -9.31
CA LYS A 122 -9.12 -7.52 -9.95
C LYS A 122 -9.08 -6.05 -9.51
N PHE A 123 -8.80 -5.76 -8.23
CA PHE A 123 -8.62 -4.38 -7.76
C PHE A 123 -7.41 -3.70 -8.41
N LEU A 124 -6.30 -4.41 -8.54
CA LEU A 124 -5.09 -3.89 -9.19
C LEU A 124 -5.32 -3.63 -10.69
N LYS A 125 -6.06 -4.51 -11.36
CA LYS A 125 -6.34 -4.46 -12.81
C LYS A 125 -7.63 -3.70 -13.17
N SER A 126 -8.28 -3.02 -12.23
CA SER A 126 -9.56 -2.33 -12.48
C SER A 126 -9.48 -1.22 -13.55
N GLY A 127 -8.28 -0.72 -13.81
CA GLY A 127 -8.06 0.36 -14.77
C GLY A 127 -8.46 1.73 -14.22
N VAL A 128 -8.27 2.73 -15.05
CA VAL A 128 -8.54 4.14 -14.72
C VAL A 128 -9.38 4.77 -15.83
N MET A 129 -10.40 5.51 -15.42
CA MET A 129 -11.19 6.39 -16.29
C MET A 129 -10.66 7.81 -16.17
N GLU A 130 -10.14 8.36 -17.25
CA GLU A 130 -9.57 9.69 -17.35
C GLU A 130 -10.19 10.42 -18.55
N ASP A 131 -10.86 11.52 -18.31
CA ASP A 131 -11.53 12.35 -19.32
C ASP A 131 -12.40 11.54 -20.29
N GLY A 132 -13.19 10.61 -19.75
CA GLY A 132 -14.07 9.72 -20.51
C GLY A 132 -13.36 8.56 -21.20
N THR A 133 -12.02 8.46 -21.12
CA THR A 133 -11.24 7.40 -21.73
C THR A 133 -10.80 6.36 -20.70
N PHE A 134 -11.04 5.08 -21.01
CA PHE A 134 -10.55 3.98 -20.18
C PHE A 134 -9.08 3.69 -20.46
N ARG A 135 -8.28 3.62 -19.41
CA ARG A 135 -6.88 3.19 -19.47
C ARG A 135 -6.67 1.96 -18.57
N LYS A 136 -6.12 0.91 -19.17
CA LYS A 136 -5.75 -0.30 -18.45
C LYS A 136 -4.54 -0.04 -17.55
N THR A 137 -4.56 -0.57 -16.31
CA THR A 137 -3.40 -0.55 -15.41
C THR A 137 -2.64 -1.88 -15.48
N THR A 138 -1.34 -1.81 -15.67
CA THR A 138 -0.43 -2.98 -15.72
C THR A 138 0.54 -2.98 -14.55
N THR A 139 0.74 -1.82 -13.92
CA THR A 139 1.59 -1.60 -12.75
C THR A 139 0.90 -0.64 -11.79
N GLY A 140 1.40 -0.59 -10.58
CA GLY A 140 0.95 0.34 -9.54
C GLY A 140 -0.30 -0.10 -8.80
N THR A 141 -0.49 0.53 -7.65
CA THR A 141 -1.75 0.49 -6.92
C THR A 141 -2.37 1.88 -6.94
N PRO A 142 -3.69 1.98 -7.02
CA PRO A 142 -4.32 3.30 -7.08
C PRO A 142 -4.03 4.10 -5.83
N GLN A 143 -3.45 5.30 -6.00
CA GLN A 143 -3.36 6.27 -4.92
C GLN A 143 -4.78 6.74 -4.56
N GLY A 144 -5.30 6.24 -3.43
CA GLY A 144 -6.68 6.42 -2.98
C GLY A 144 -7.50 5.12 -2.85
N GLY A 145 -6.94 3.99 -3.23
CA GLY A 145 -7.49 2.67 -2.93
C GLY A 145 -7.39 2.35 -1.43
N VAL A 146 -8.45 1.78 -0.85
CA VAL A 146 -8.50 1.44 0.59
C VAL A 146 -7.49 0.35 0.96
N ILE A 147 -7.25 -0.62 0.07
CA ILE A 147 -6.31 -1.72 0.30
C ILE A 147 -4.87 -1.35 -0.08
N SER A 148 -4.67 -0.30 -0.89
CA SER A 148 -3.34 0.06 -1.44
C SER A 148 -2.27 0.29 -0.37
N PRO A 149 -2.53 0.96 0.77
CA PRO A 149 -1.54 1.12 1.82
C PRO A 149 -1.07 -0.20 2.44
N LEU A 150 -1.97 -1.17 2.62
CA LEU A 150 -1.61 -2.49 3.13
C LEU A 150 -0.72 -3.24 2.13
N LEU A 151 -1.07 -3.22 0.84
CA LEU A 151 -0.27 -3.85 -0.21
C LEU A 151 1.12 -3.20 -0.32
N ALA A 152 1.19 -1.87 -0.18
CA ALA A 152 2.45 -1.14 -0.11
C ALA A 152 3.31 -1.59 1.08
N ASN A 153 2.72 -1.74 2.25
CA ASN A 153 3.43 -2.23 3.43
C ASN A 153 3.94 -3.68 3.25
N ILE A 154 3.16 -4.55 2.60
CA ILE A 154 3.58 -5.93 2.31
C ILE A 154 4.81 -5.94 1.38
N VAL A 155 4.82 -5.12 0.33
CA VAL A 155 5.97 -5.02 -0.59
C VAL A 155 7.20 -4.44 0.11
N LEU A 156 7.03 -3.38 0.90
CA LEU A 156 8.14 -2.71 1.57
C LEU A 156 8.67 -3.47 2.78
N ASP A 157 7.93 -4.44 3.34
CA ASP A 157 8.41 -5.31 4.41
C ASP A 157 9.66 -6.12 3.98
N VAL A 158 9.82 -6.37 2.68
CA VAL A 158 11.03 -7.00 2.12
C VAL A 158 12.26 -6.11 2.36
N LEU A 159 12.13 -4.81 2.08
CA LEU A 159 13.18 -3.82 2.36
C LEU A 159 13.43 -3.68 3.86
N ASP A 160 12.37 -3.62 4.66
CA ASP A 160 12.46 -3.49 6.13
C ASP A 160 13.29 -4.64 6.73
N ARG A 161 13.04 -5.86 6.27
CA ARG A 161 13.79 -7.04 6.71
C ARG A 161 15.25 -7.00 6.26
N GLU A 162 15.50 -6.52 5.06
CA GLU A 162 16.87 -6.41 4.56
C GLU A 162 17.68 -5.38 5.36
N LEU A 163 17.10 -4.21 5.65
CA LEU A 163 17.71 -3.21 6.51
C LEU A 163 17.99 -3.75 7.92
N ALA A 164 17.06 -4.53 8.47
CA ALA A 164 17.23 -5.16 9.78
C ALA A 164 18.37 -6.20 9.79
N LYS A 165 18.55 -6.99 8.74
CA LYS A 165 19.66 -7.97 8.61
C LYS A 165 21.03 -7.29 8.63
N HIS A 166 21.14 -6.10 8.04
CA HIS A 166 22.37 -5.32 8.03
C HIS A 166 22.60 -4.53 9.34
N GLY A 167 21.73 -4.66 10.33
CA GLY A 167 21.86 -4.01 11.63
C GLY A 167 21.66 -2.50 11.61
N TYR A 168 21.04 -1.95 10.56
CA TYR A 168 20.75 -0.52 10.49
C TYR A 168 19.66 -0.11 11.50
N ALA A 169 19.87 1.03 12.15
CA ALA A 169 18.82 1.71 12.91
C ALA A 169 17.97 2.53 11.95
N PHE A 170 16.73 2.16 11.73
CA PHE A 170 15.85 2.84 10.78
C PHE A 170 14.46 3.14 11.36
N VAL A 171 13.80 4.11 10.77
CA VAL A 171 12.41 4.50 11.04
C VAL A 171 11.74 4.74 9.70
N LEU A 172 10.63 4.07 9.45
CA LEU A 172 9.90 4.17 8.19
C LEU A 172 8.54 4.84 8.42
N GLN A 173 8.31 5.94 7.72
CA GLN A 173 7.03 6.64 7.64
C GLN A 173 6.65 6.71 6.15
N ARG A 174 5.58 6.01 5.80
CA ARG A 174 5.12 5.84 4.42
C ARG A 174 3.89 6.66 4.12
#